data_f8d3b5c6ea312f439a03e7813e86bb28
#
_entry.id   f8d3b5c6ea312f439a03e7813e86bb28
#
_cell.length_a   1.000
_cell.length_b   1.000
_cell.length_c   1.000
_cell.angle_alpha   90.00
_cell.angle_beta   90.00
_cell.angle_gamma   90.00
#
_symmetry.space_group_name_H-M   'P 1'
#
loop_
_entity.id
_entity.type
_entity.pdbx_description
1 polymer ?
#
loop_
_entity_poly.entity_id
_entity_poly.type
_entity_poly.pdbx_seq_one_letter_code
_entity_poly.pdbx_strand_id
1 'polypeptide(L)'
;NATVPVFSDRADVLHGILKNKNIQELKTLWKCSDKLAEQNYQRLHAFSPDQAVTPALLAYEGIQYQHIAPSVFTDAQWHYVNVHLRILSGFYGILKPTDKVIPYRLEMQAKLEAAKKNDLYEYWSDTLYQSLLAEGMTELVNLASAEYSKAILPYKNIRCITCIFGEEVNGKIKVKGTQAKIARGEMVRWMADQKIESVSDIREFKELGYRFSPSHSTEDTYTFSL
;
A
#
# COMPACT_ATOMS: atom_id res chain seq x y z
N ASN A 1 17.67 -10.65 -2.71
CA ASN A 1 17.04 -11.96 -2.68
C ASN A 1 15.55 -11.78 -2.47
N ALA A 2 14.74 -12.42 -3.33
CA ALA A 2 13.28 -12.38 -3.21
C ALA A 2 12.83 -13.20 -1.98
N THR A 3 11.83 -12.67 -1.28
CA THR A 3 11.30 -13.22 -0.02
C THR A 3 9.88 -13.74 -0.19
N VAL A 4 9.38 -14.46 0.80
CA VAL A 4 7.99 -14.95 0.87
C VAL A 4 7.20 -14.00 1.76
N PRO A 5 5.94 -13.64 1.41
CA PRO A 5 5.09 -12.81 2.26
C PRO A 5 4.95 -13.37 3.68
N VAL A 6 5.10 -12.54 4.69
CA VAL A 6 5.09 -12.95 6.11
C VAL A 6 3.76 -13.57 6.54
N PHE A 7 2.66 -13.21 5.88
CA PHE A 7 1.32 -13.72 6.17
C PHE A 7 0.77 -14.64 5.07
N SER A 8 1.63 -15.40 4.38
CA SER A 8 1.20 -16.36 3.34
C SER A 8 0.10 -17.31 3.82
N ASP A 9 0.23 -17.88 5.02
CA ASP A 9 -0.78 -18.79 5.59
C ASP A 9 -2.16 -18.11 5.73
N ARG A 10 -2.19 -16.83 6.10
CA ARG A 10 -3.43 -16.06 6.18
C ARG A 10 -3.98 -15.71 4.79
N ALA A 11 -3.10 -15.46 3.83
CA ALA A 11 -3.50 -15.26 2.43
C ALA A 11 -4.13 -16.55 1.85
N ASP A 12 -3.60 -17.73 2.19
CA ASP A 12 -4.17 -19.01 1.77
C ASP A 12 -5.59 -19.24 2.32
N VAL A 13 -5.87 -18.81 3.55
CA VAL A 13 -7.24 -18.81 4.10
C VAL A 13 -8.16 -17.92 3.25
N LEU A 14 -7.74 -16.70 2.93
CA LEU A 14 -8.52 -15.79 2.08
C LEU A 14 -8.70 -16.36 0.67
N HIS A 15 -7.67 -16.98 0.11
CA HIS A 15 -7.74 -17.65 -1.17
C HIS A 15 -8.82 -18.76 -1.16
N GLY A 16 -8.82 -19.62 -0.17
CA GLY A 16 -9.82 -20.68 -0.01
C GLY A 16 -11.25 -20.14 0.07
N ILE A 17 -11.46 -19.04 0.81
CA ILE A 17 -12.78 -18.39 0.91
C ILE A 17 -13.21 -17.82 -0.46
N LEU A 18 -12.32 -17.12 -1.15
CA LEU A 18 -12.61 -16.54 -2.48
C LEU A 18 -12.89 -17.62 -3.51
N LYS A 19 -12.12 -18.71 -3.50
CA LYS A 19 -12.27 -19.83 -4.45
C LYS A 19 -13.62 -20.54 -4.35
N ASN A 20 -14.25 -20.51 -3.19
CA ASN A 20 -15.56 -21.09 -2.95
C ASN A 20 -16.73 -20.18 -3.41
N LYS A 21 -16.46 -18.97 -3.88
CA LYS A 21 -17.46 -18.04 -4.39
C LYS A 21 -17.66 -18.19 -5.91
N ASN A 22 -18.88 -18.02 -6.36
CA ASN A 22 -19.16 -17.95 -7.79
C ASN A 22 -18.74 -16.58 -8.37
N ILE A 23 -18.67 -16.50 -9.70
CA ILE A 23 -18.20 -15.30 -10.40
C ILE A 23 -19.06 -14.05 -10.13
N GLN A 24 -20.36 -14.19 -9.91
CA GLN A 24 -21.25 -13.07 -9.64
C GLN A 24 -21.02 -12.50 -8.22
N GLU A 25 -20.82 -13.37 -7.25
CA GLU A 25 -20.43 -12.98 -5.91
C GLU A 25 -19.08 -12.25 -5.90
N LEU A 26 -18.09 -12.78 -6.63
CA LEU A 26 -16.79 -12.17 -6.77
C LEU A 26 -16.84 -10.83 -7.50
N LYS A 27 -17.62 -10.72 -8.58
CA LYS A 27 -17.84 -9.45 -9.29
C LYS A 27 -18.41 -8.38 -8.36
N THR A 28 -19.38 -8.76 -7.53
CA THR A 28 -19.98 -7.86 -6.53
C THR A 28 -18.97 -7.44 -5.47
N LEU A 29 -18.19 -8.39 -4.96
CA LEU A 29 -17.13 -8.15 -3.98
C LEU A 29 -16.04 -7.21 -4.53
N TRP A 30 -15.59 -7.48 -5.75
CA TRP A 30 -14.51 -6.75 -6.43
C TRP A 30 -14.97 -5.43 -7.06
N LYS A 31 -16.27 -5.18 -7.16
CA LYS A 31 -16.87 -3.97 -7.76
C LYS A 31 -16.25 -3.62 -9.11
N CYS A 32 -16.20 -4.59 -10.01
CA CYS A 32 -15.51 -4.45 -11.30
C CYS A 32 -16.42 -4.85 -12.49
N SER A 33 -15.94 -4.60 -13.71
CA SER A 33 -16.62 -5.00 -14.94
C SER A 33 -16.60 -6.52 -15.11
N ASP A 34 -17.51 -7.06 -15.96
CA ASP A 34 -17.57 -8.50 -16.28
C ASP A 34 -16.24 -9.02 -16.80
N LYS A 35 -15.59 -8.28 -17.69
CA LYS A 35 -14.28 -8.64 -18.25
C LYS A 35 -13.22 -8.81 -17.16
N LEU A 36 -13.17 -7.88 -16.21
CA LEU A 36 -12.21 -7.94 -15.08
C LEU A 36 -12.58 -9.04 -14.09
N ALA A 37 -13.87 -9.29 -13.86
CA ALA A 37 -14.34 -10.36 -13.01
C ALA A 37 -13.90 -11.73 -13.58
N GLU A 38 -14.14 -11.97 -14.86
CA GLU A 38 -13.74 -13.20 -15.56
C GLU A 38 -12.22 -13.42 -15.49
N GLN A 39 -11.44 -12.40 -15.83
CA GLN A 39 -9.98 -12.49 -15.79
C GLN A 39 -9.46 -12.84 -14.38
N ASN A 40 -9.99 -12.19 -13.36
CA ASN A 40 -9.55 -12.42 -11.97
C ASN A 40 -10.12 -13.74 -11.41
N TYR A 41 -11.28 -14.17 -11.85
CA TYR A 41 -11.83 -15.50 -11.55
C TYR A 41 -10.90 -16.62 -12.02
N GLN A 42 -10.46 -16.52 -13.29
CA GLN A 42 -9.49 -17.48 -13.85
C GLN A 42 -8.15 -17.46 -13.10
N ARG A 43 -7.61 -16.28 -12.81
CA ARG A 43 -6.39 -16.13 -12.01
C ARG A 43 -6.52 -16.77 -10.63
N LEU A 44 -7.66 -16.54 -9.96
CA LEU A 44 -7.93 -17.09 -8.64
C LEU A 44 -7.92 -18.63 -8.64
N HIS A 45 -8.48 -19.26 -9.69
CA HIS A 45 -8.55 -20.72 -9.80
C HIS A 45 -7.25 -21.35 -10.31
N ALA A 46 -6.46 -20.59 -11.09
CA ALA A 46 -5.11 -20.98 -11.52
C ALA A 46 -4.03 -20.72 -10.44
N PHE A 47 -4.42 -20.19 -9.29
CA PHE A 47 -3.50 -19.83 -8.22
C PHE A 47 -2.68 -21.03 -7.75
N SER A 48 -1.35 -20.89 -7.79
CA SER A 48 -0.39 -21.79 -7.18
C SER A 48 0.70 -20.94 -6.50
N PRO A 49 0.92 -21.06 -5.18
CA PRO A 49 1.96 -20.32 -4.47
C PRO A 49 3.36 -20.49 -5.07
N ASP A 50 3.64 -21.68 -5.61
CA ASP A 50 4.94 -21.99 -6.26
C ASP A 50 5.20 -21.18 -7.53
N GLN A 51 4.15 -20.57 -8.12
CA GLN A 51 4.24 -19.69 -9.27
C GLN A 51 4.48 -18.22 -8.91
N ALA A 52 4.53 -17.88 -7.61
CA ALA A 52 4.89 -16.55 -7.16
C ALA A 52 6.36 -16.28 -7.47
N VAL A 53 6.61 -15.48 -8.50
CA VAL A 53 7.98 -15.18 -8.98
C VAL A 53 8.26 -13.69 -9.08
N THR A 54 7.21 -12.85 -9.10
CA THR A 54 7.34 -11.42 -9.31
C THR A 54 7.42 -10.67 -7.98
N PRO A 55 8.47 -9.86 -7.75
CA PRO A 55 8.55 -8.97 -6.58
C PRO A 55 7.32 -8.07 -6.47
N ALA A 56 6.79 -7.90 -5.27
CA ALA A 56 5.56 -7.15 -5.03
C ALA A 56 5.61 -5.75 -5.65
N LEU A 57 6.69 -5.01 -5.44
CA LEU A 57 6.81 -3.64 -5.96
C LEU A 57 6.76 -3.57 -7.50
N LEU A 58 7.14 -4.65 -8.21
CA LEU A 58 7.02 -4.77 -9.67
C LEU A 58 5.67 -5.34 -10.12
N ALA A 59 4.98 -6.07 -9.25
CA ALA A 59 3.73 -6.73 -9.57
C ALA A 59 2.50 -5.82 -9.42
N TYR A 60 2.57 -4.82 -8.53
CA TYR A 60 1.46 -3.92 -8.31
C TYR A 60 1.32 -2.91 -9.45
N GLU A 61 0.11 -2.81 -9.95
CA GLU A 61 -0.28 -1.87 -10.99
C GLU A 61 -1.05 -0.68 -10.40
N GLY A 62 -0.99 0.45 -11.07
CA GLY A 62 -1.70 1.66 -10.69
C GLY A 62 -0.81 2.89 -10.68
N ILE A 63 -1.44 4.06 -10.67
CA ILE A 63 -0.78 5.35 -10.86
C ILE A 63 0.36 5.55 -9.85
N GLN A 64 0.16 5.21 -8.58
CA GLN A 64 1.19 5.37 -7.55
C GLN A 64 2.44 4.53 -7.88
N TYR A 65 2.26 3.26 -8.26
CA TYR A 65 3.37 2.36 -8.59
C TYR A 65 4.08 2.75 -9.89
N GLN A 66 3.34 3.26 -10.88
CA GLN A 66 3.93 3.82 -12.10
C GLN A 66 4.87 4.98 -11.79
N HIS A 67 4.53 5.81 -10.81
CA HIS A 67 5.35 6.95 -10.39
C HIS A 67 6.48 6.58 -9.41
N ILE A 68 6.38 5.48 -8.69
CA ILE A 68 7.54 4.89 -8.00
C ILE A 68 8.57 4.45 -9.04
N ALA A 69 8.11 3.91 -10.18
CA ALA A 69 8.93 3.46 -11.31
C ALA A 69 10.05 2.47 -10.92
N PRO A 70 9.73 1.37 -10.21
CA PRO A 70 10.76 0.46 -9.67
C PRO A 70 11.55 -0.28 -10.73
N SER A 71 11.06 -0.36 -11.97
CA SER A 71 11.75 -1.01 -13.09
C SER A 71 13.06 -0.33 -13.50
N VAL A 72 13.25 0.93 -13.10
CA VAL A 72 14.46 1.71 -13.39
C VAL A 72 15.32 1.98 -12.15
N PHE A 73 15.03 1.33 -11.03
CA PHE A 73 15.78 1.48 -9.81
C PHE A 73 17.18 0.87 -9.91
N THR A 74 18.15 1.59 -9.37
CA THR A 74 19.49 1.06 -9.10
C THR A 74 19.46 0.08 -7.92
N ASP A 75 20.51 -0.71 -7.75
CA ASP A 75 20.65 -1.62 -6.60
C ASP A 75 20.56 -0.88 -5.26
N ALA A 76 21.08 0.35 -5.17
CA ALA A 76 21.02 1.16 -3.96
C ALA A 76 19.58 1.59 -3.64
N GLN A 77 18.77 1.96 -4.64
CA GLN A 77 17.36 2.30 -4.47
C GLN A 77 16.54 1.06 -4.09
N TRP A 78 16.80 -0.09 -4.72
CA TRP A 78 16.19 -1.36 -4.32
C TRP A 78 16.51 -1.74 -2.88
N HIS A 79 17.76 -1.55 -2.45
CA HIS A 79 18.15 -1.77 -1.06
C HIS A 79 17.37 -0.85 -0.12
N TYR A 80 17.31 0.45 -0.43
CA TYR A 80 16.58 1.44 0.37
C TYR A 80 15.11 1.07 0.52
N VAL A 81 14.39 0.86 -0.59
CA VAL A 81 12.95 0.54 -0.52
C VAL A 81 12.69 -0.79 0.20
N ASN A 82 13.57 -1.76 0.09
CA ASN A 82 13.39 -3.04 0.78
C ASN A 82 13.53 -2.91 2.31
N VAL A 83 14.34 -1.99 2.77
CA VAL A 83 14.48 -1.65 4.20
C VAL A 83 13.28 -0.81 4.67
N HIS A 84 12.93 0.25 3.94
CA HIS A 84 12.03 1.30 4.43
C HIS A 84 10.59 1.18 3.95
N LEU A 85 10.31 0.61 2.78
CA LEU A 85 8.97 0.55 2.22
C LEU A 85 8.23 -0.72 2.65
N ARG A 86 6.96 -0.55 3.01
CA ARG A 86 5.99 -1.65 3.17
C ARG A 86 4.76 -1.37 2.34
N ILE A 87 4.22 -2.41 1.71
CA ILE A 87 3.04 -2.34 0.84
C ILE A 87 1.88 -3.00 1.58
N LEU A 88 0.79 -2.26 1.78
CA LEU A 88 -0.43 -2.79 2.38
C LEU A 88 -1.29 -3.48 1.32
N SER A 89 -1.83 -4.63 1.66
CA SER A 89 -2.59 -5.50 0.78
C SER A 89 -3.80 -6.08 1.51
N GLY A 90 -4.96 -6.07 0.87
CA GLY A 90 -6.14 -6.75 1.40
C GLY A 90 -5.96 -8.26 1.46
N PHE A 91 -5.18 -8.84 0.53
CA PHE A 91 -4.96 -10.27 0.40
C PHE A 91 -3.75 -10.77 1.20
N TYR A 92 -2.60 -10.12 1.07
CA TYR A 92 -1.35 -10.52 1.75
C TYR A 92 -1.10 -9.78 3.07
N GLY A 93 -1.94 -8.82 3.44
CA GLY A 93 -1.77 -7.98 4.62
C GLY A 93 -0.70 -6.92 4.45
N ILE A 94 0.56 -7.27 4.65
CA ILE A 94 1.72 -6.39 4.48
C ILE A 94 2.83 -7.13 3.72
N LEU A 95 3.49 -6.40 2.83
CA LEU A 95 4.54 -6.95 1.96
C LEU A 95 5.80 -6.08 1.99
N LYS A 96 6.95 -6.73 1.88
CA LYS A 96 8.20 -6.08 1.46
C LYS A 96 8.23 -5.93 -0.06
N PRO A 97 8.94 -4.94 -0.60
CA PRO A 97 9.10 -4.75 -2.04
C PRO A 97 9.54 -5.99 -2.81
N THR A 98 10.36 -6.83 -2.19
CA THR A 98 10.92 -8.05 -2.79
C THR A 98 10.12 -9.32 -2.51
N ASP A 99 9.02 -9.26 -1.77
CA ASP A 99 8.15 -10.42 -1.55
C ASP A 99 7.56 -10.89 -2.88
N LYS A 100 7.64 -12.19 -3.14
CA LYS A 100 7.08 -12.78 -4.34
C LYS A 100 5.57 -12.90 -4.22
N VAL A 101 4.88 -12.36 -5.20
CA VAL A 101 3.41 -12.39 -5.25
C VAL A 101 2.92 -12.92 -6.60
N ILE A 102 1.67 -13.35 -6.61
CA ILE A 102 0.94 -13.63 -7.83
C ILE A 102 -0.17 -12.60 -8.04
N PRO A 103 -0.65 -12.41 -9.26
CA PRO A 103 -1.77 -11.51 -9.54
C PRO A 103 -3.03 -11.94 -8.77
N TYR A 104 -3.64 -11.02 -8.06
CA TYR A 104 -4.89 -11.20 -7.33
C TYR A 104 -5.73 -9.92 -7.37
N ARG A 105 -6.98 -10.00 -6.95
CA ARG A 105 -7.83 -8.85 -6.71
C ARG A 105 -8.58 -9.01 -5.38
N LEU A 106 -8.18 -8.23 -4.39
CA LEU A 106 -8.90 -8.08 -3.13
C LEU A 106 -8.47 -6.75 -2.49
N GLU A 107 -9.38 -5.77 -2.50
CA GLU A 107 -9.16 -4.47 -1.86
C GLU A 107 -9.41 -4.58 -0.36
N MET A 108 -8.73 -3.74 0.45
CA MET A 108 -8.85 -3.80 1.91
C MET A 108 -10.27 -3.51 2.41
N GLN A 109 -11.01 -2.65 1.71
CA GLN A 109 -12.39 -2.30 2.02
C GLN A 109 -13.43 -3.31 1.51
N ALA A 110 -13.01 -4.41 0.88
CA ALA A 110 -13.91 -5.43 0.39
C ALA A 110 -14.69 -6.04 1.57
N LYS A 111 -16.01 -6.19 1.38
CA LYS A 111 -16.89 -6.80 2.40
C LYS A 111 -16.80 -8.33 2.30
N LEU A 112 -15.69 -8.85 2.76
CA LEU A 112 -15.41 -10.28 2.79
C LEU A 112 -15.39 -10.76 4.24
N GLU A 113 -16.36 -11.57 4.59
CA GLU A 113 -16.33 -12.30 5.88
C GLU A 113 -15.25 -13.39 5.82
N ALA A 114 -14.35 -13.40 6.78
CA ALA A 114 -13.25 -14.34 6.86
C ALA A 114 -12.96 -14.75 8.31
N ALA A 115 -12.82 -16.04 8.57
CA ALA A 115 -12.48 -16.58 9.89
C ALA A 115 -13.34 -16.00 11.04
N LYS A 116 -14.67 -15.91 10.84
CA LYS A 116 -15.65 -15.33 11.78
C LYS A 116 -15.48 -13.82 12.02
N LYS A 117 -14.86 -13.11 11.10
CA LYS A 117 -14.71 -11.65 11.09
C LYS A 117 -15.59 -11.06 9.97
N ASN A 118 -16.16 -9.88 10.19
CA ASN A 118 -17.14 -9.29 9.29
C ASN A 118 -16.51 -8.62 8.04
N ASP A 119 -15.25 -8.25 8.14
CA ASP A 119 -14.49 -7.63 7.05
C ASP A 119 -12.97 -7.86 7.19
N LEU A 120 -12.21 -7.35 6.23
CA LEU A 120 -10.76 -7.50 6.23
C LEU A 120 -10.06 -6.63 7.30
N TYR A 121 -10.65 -5.53 7.75
CA TYR A 121 -10.06 -4.76 8.86
C TYR A 121 -10.11 -5.55 10.16
N GLU A 122 -11.23 -6.22 10.45
CA GLU A 122 -11.34 -7.13 11.58
C GLU A 122 -10.47 -8.39 11.41
N TYR A 123 -10.37 -8.91 10.16
CA TYR A 123 -9.54 -10.06 9.86
C TYR A 123 -8.06 -9.80 10.12
N TRP A 124 -7.55 -8.67 9.65
CA TRP A 124 -6.16 -8.28 9.88
C TRP A 124 -5.94 -7.71 11.28
N SER A 125 -6.94 -7.01 11.86
CA SER A 125 -6.88 -6.40 13.18
C SER A 125 -5.57 -5.61 13.38
N ASP A 126 -4.94 -5.72 14.54
CA ASP A 126 -3.66 -5.10 14.86
C ASP A 126 -2.44 -5.86 14.29
N THR A 127 -2.66 -7.04 13.70
CA THR A 127 -1.58 -7.94 13.23
C THR A 127 -0.58 -7.23 12.31
N LEU A 128 -1.08 -6.37 11.40
CA LEU A 128 -0.22 -5.65 10.46
C LEU A 128 0.65 -4.63 11.18
N TYR A 129 0.09 -3.94 12.15
CA TYR A 129 0.83 -2.99 12.97
C TYR A 129 1.87 -3.69 13.86
N GLN A 130 1.51 -4.79 14.49
CA GLN A 130 2.44 -5.60 15.29
C GLN A 130 3.61 -6.13 14.46
N SER A 131 3.37 -6.48 13.19
CA SER A 131 4.43 -6.88 12.26
C SER A 131 5.44 -5.75 12.02
N LEU A 132 5.00 -4.50 11.88
CA LEU A 132 5.88 -3.34 11.74
C LEU A 132 6.74 -3.14 12.99
N LEU A 133 6.15 -3.25 14.18
CA LEU A 133 6.88 -3.14 15.44
C LEU A 133 7.92 -4.27 15.62
N ALA A 134 7.57 -5.49 15.22
CA ALA A 134 8.47 -6.64 15.29
C ALA A 134 9.70 -6.48 14.36
N GLU A 135 9.56 -5.69 13.29
CA GLU A 135 10.68 -5.30 12.42
C GLU A 135 11.50 -4.12 12.97
N GLY A 136 11.19 -3.61 14.16
CA GLY A 136 11.90 -2.51 14.81
C GLY A 136 11.50 -1.11 14.34
N MET A 137 10.35 -0.96 13.69
CA MET A 137 9.88 0.36 13.24
C MET A 137 9.53 1.24 14.44
N THR A 138 10.13 2.44 14.50
CA THR A 138 9.91 3.44 15.54
C THR A 138 9.14 4.66 15.07
N GLU A 139 9.14 4.91 13.76
CA GLU A 139 8.40 5.98 13.09
C GLU A 139 7.83 5.48 11.77
N LEU A 140 6.71 6.04 11.34
CA LEU A 140 6.06 5.72 10.08
C LEU A 140 5.78 6.97 9.25
N VAL A 141 5.98 6.88 7.95
CA VAL A 141 5.46 7.83 6.95
C VAL A 141 4.30 7.17 6.21
N ASN A 142 3.10 7.69 6.41
CA ASN A 142 1.90 7.16 5.78
C ASN A 142 1.69 7.82 4.41
N LEU A 143 1.96 7.05 3.35
CA LEU A 143 1.69 7.37 1.95
C LEU A 143 0.57 6.49 1.37
N ALA A 144 -0.10 5.71 2.21
CA ALA A 144 -1.24 4.90 1.81
C ALA A 144 -2.52 5.74 1.62
N SER A 145 -3.49 5.22 0.88
CA SER A 145 -4.82 5.81 0.84
C SER A 145 -5.55 5.61 2.17
N ALA A 146 -6.61 6.40 2.41
CA ALA A 146 -7.43 6.28 3.62
C ALA A 146 -7.97 4.85 3.83
N GLU A 147 -8.28 4.14 2.74
CA GLU A 147 -8.69 2.74 2.77
C GLU A 147 -7.65 1.85 3.44
N TYR A 148 -6.40 1.92 2.99
CA TYR A 148 -5.33 1.05 3.50
C TYR A 148 -4.77 1.53 4.84
N SER A 149 -4.63 2.85 5.03
CA SER A 149 -4.12 3.38 6.30
C SER A 149 -5.06 3.10 7.49
N LYS A 150 -6.37 2.91 7.26
CA LYS A 150 -7.33 2.46 8.27
C LYS A 150 -6.97 1.10 8.89
N ALA A 151 -6.20 0.26 8.20
CA ALA A 151 -5.74 -1.02 8.75
C ALA A 151 -4.58 -0.88 9.74
N ILE A 152 -3.94 0.30 9.82
CA ILE A 152 -2.77 0.58 10.67
C ILE A 152 -3.06 1.65 11.72
N LEU A 153 -3.60 2.80 11.30
CA LEU A 153 -3.69 4.01 12.13
C LEU A 153 -4.46 3.82 13.45
N PRO A 154 -5.55 3.01 13.54
CA PRO A 154 -6.25 2.82 14.81
C PRO A 154 -5.42 2.14 15.91
N TYR A 155 -4.37 1.41 15.51
CA TYR A 155 -3.53 0.64 16.42
C TYR A 155 -2.20 1.33 16.75
N LYS A 156 -1.88 2.44 16.08
CA LYS A 156 -0.58 3.10 16.20
C LYS A 156 -0.33 3.64 17.62
N ASN A 157 0.84 3.37 18.15
CA ASN A 157 1.39 3.97 19.36
C ASN A 157 2.80 4.55 19.16
N ILE A 158 3.29 4.54 17.91
CA ILE A 158 4.51 5.22 17.48
C ILE A 158 4.15 6.43 16.62
N ARG A 159 5.10 7.31 16.43
CA ARG A 159 4.95 8.48 15.56
C ARG A 159 4.59 8.03 14.14
N CYS A 160 3.52 8.60 13.58
CA CYS A 160 3.09 8.32 12.24
C CYS A 160 2.70 9.62 11.54
N ILE A 161 3.48 10.01 10.53
CA ILE A 161 3.23 11.21 9.73
C ILE A 161 2.43 10.85 8.49
N THR A 162 1.22 11.38 8.39
CA THR A 162 0.41 11.27 7.17
C THR A 162 0.75 12.40 6.21
N CYS A 163 1.15 12.06 4.98
CA CYS A 163 1.42 13.04 3.93
C CYS A 163 0.16 13.36 3.12
N ILE A 164 -0.18 14.63 3.04
CA ILE A 164 -1.28 15.16 2.24
C ILE A 164 -0.71 15.98 1.08
N PHE A 165 -1.21 15.73 -0.14
CA PHE A 165 -0.83 16.43 -1.36
C PHE A 165 -2.05 17.10 -1.97
N GLY A 166 -2.00 18.41 -2.16
CA GLY A 166 -3.12 19.16 -2.70
C GLY A 166 -2.76 20.54 -3.25
N GLU A 167 -3.77 21.23 -3.73
CA GLU A 167 -3.67 22.64 -4.14
C GLU A 167 -4.24 23.52 -3.05
N GLU A 168 -3.59 24.64 -2.77
CA GLU A 168 -4.18 25.64 -1.88
C GLU A 168 -5.22 26.48 -2.64
N VAL A 169 -6.47 26.42 -2.21
CA VAL A 169 -7.57 27.20 -2.79
C VAL A 169 -8.32 27.89 -1.66
N ASN A 170 -8.29 29.22 -1.66
CA ASN A 170 -8.97 30.06 -0.64
C ASN A 170 -8.57 29.67 0.81
N GLY A 171 -7.27 29.43 1.06
CA GLY A 171 -6.74 29.10 2.38
C GLY A 171 -7.04 27.67 2.83
N LYS A 172 -7.51 26.79 1.93
CA LYS A 172 -7.78 25.38 2.21
C LYS A 172 -7.08 24.46 1.23
N ILE A 173 -6.65 23.31 1.69
CA ILE A 173 -6.04 22.29 0.84
C ILE A 173 -7.13 21.46 0.17
N LYS A 174 -7.14 21.48 -1.17
CA LYS A 174 -8.00 20.67 -2.02
C LYS A 174 -7.22 19.50 -2.60
N VAL A 175 -7.53 18.28 -2.16
CA VAL A 175 -6.90 17.05 -2.63
C VAL A 175 -7.61 16.56 -3.89
N LYS A 176 -6.84 16.30 -4.95
CA LYS A 176 -7.29 15.62 -6.17
C LYS A 176 -6.74 14.19 -6.16
N GLY A 177 -7.61 13.20 -6.17
CA GLY A 177 -7.23 11.79 -5.97
C GLY A 177 -6.14 11.27 -6.89
N THR A 178 -6.19 11.59 -8.18
CA THR A 178 -5.15 11.18 -9.15
C THR A 178 -3.81 11.88 -8.85
N GLN A 179 -3.83 13.18 -8.60
CA GLN A 179 -2.61 13.94 -8.28
C GLN A 179 -1.98 13.47 -6.97
N ALA A 180 -2.79 13.15 -5.96
CA ALA A 180 -2.29 12.60 -4.70
C ALA A 180 -1.62 11.22 -4.89
N LYS A 181 -2.14 10.36 -5.78
CA LYS A 181 -1.50 9.08 -6.11
C LYS A 181 -0.15 9.28 -6.81
N ILE A 182 -0.09 10.20 -7.76
CA ILE A 182 1.14 10.59 -8.44
C ILE A 182 2.18 11.07 -7.41
N ALA A 183 1.83 12.04 -6.59
CA ALA A 183 2.73 12.64 -5.61
C ALA A 183 3.24 11.64 -4.56
N ARG A 184 2.40 10.70 -4.11
CA ARG A 184 2.82 9.63 -3.19
C ARG A 184 3.85 8.70 -3.84
N GLY A 185 3.66 8.37 -5.12
CA GLY A 185 4.63 7.56 -5.87
C GLY A 185 5.96 8.27 -6.04
N GLU A 186 5.92 9.54 -6.46
CA GLU A 186 7.13 10.37 -6.59
C GLU A 186 7.84 10.57 -5.25
N MET A 187 7.11 10.71 -4.13
CA MET A 187 7.74 10.83 -2.82
C MET A 187 8.50 9.56 -2.44
N VAL A 188 7.95 8.36 -2.69
CA VAL A 188 8.69 7.10 -2.45
C VAL A 188 9.97 7.06 -3.29
N ARG A 189 9.88 7.42 -4.58
CA ARG A 189 11.02 7.47 -5.49
C ARG A 189 12.06 8.47 -5.00
N TRP A 190 11.65 9.70 -4.69
CA TRP A 190 12.53 10.75 -4.19
C TRP A 190 13.22 10.36 -2.88
N MET A 191 12.49 9.73 -1.93
CA MET A 191 13.07 9.22 -0.69
C MET A 191 14.16 8.18 -0.96
N ALA A 192 13.95 7.30 -1.94
CA ALA A 192 14.94 6.30 -2.33
C ALA A 192 16.15 6.93 -3.02
N ASP A 193 15.95 7.95 -3.85
CA ASP A 193 17.02 8.71 -4.54
C ASP A 193 17.89 9.48 -3.53
N GLN A 194 17.26 10.15 -2.57
CA GLN A 194 17.93 10.97 -1.55
C GLN A 194 18.38 10.17 -0.34
N LYS A 195 18.02 8.88 -0.23
CA LYS A 195 18.30 8.01 0.92
C LYS A 195 17.84 8.63 2.24
N ILE A 196 16.59 9.07 2.28
CA ILE A 196 15.99 9.75 3.43
C ILE A 196 15.92 8.79 4.62
N GLU A 197 16.57 9.13 5.72
CA GLU A 197 16.60 8.35 6.97
C GLU A 197 15.75 8.97 8.09
N SER A 198 15.51 10.28 8.03
CA SER A 198 14.74 10.99 9.06
C SER A 198 13.37 11.42 8.48
N VAL A 199 12.32 11.19 9.25
CA VAL A 199 10.97 11.66 8.90
C VAL A 199 10.90 13.18 8.75
N SER A 200 11.76 13.94 9.47
CA SER A 200 11.83 15.40 9.33
C SER A 200 12.31 15.85 7.94
N ASP A 201 13.17 15.07 7.29
CA ASP A 201 13.78 15.43 6.02
C ASP A 201 12.81 15.32 4.85
N ILE A 202 11.67 14.61 5.02
CA ILE A 202 10.63 14.57 3.98
C ILE A 202 10.02 15.95 3.69
N ARG A 203 10.19 16.93 4.58
CA ARG A 203 9.77 18.33 4.35
C ARG A 203 10.52 18.99 3.19
N GLU A 204 11.68 18.47 2.83
CA GLU A 204 12.49 18.95 1.68
C GLU A 204 11.93 18.50 0.32
N PHE A 205 10.90 17.64 0.32
CA PHE A 205 10.26 17.19 -0.93
C PHE A 205 9.70 18.36 -1.73
N LYS A 206 10.12 18.44 -3.01
CA LYS A 206 9.76 19.53 -3.92
C LYS A 206 9.50 19.09 -5.36
N GLU A 207 9.30 17.77 -5.54
CA GLU A 207 9.00 17.23 -6.87
C GLU A 207 7.60 17.66 -7.33
N LEU A 208 7.39 17.70 -8.65
CA LEU A 208 6.12 18.05 -9.28
C LEU A 208 5.58 19.44 -8.89
N GLY A 209 6.43 20.32 -8.37
CA GLY A 209 6.03 21.65 -7.92
C GLY A 209 5.52 21.73 -6.48
N TYR A 210 5.29 20.60 -5.82
CA TYR A 210 4.87 20.58 -4.42
C TYR A 210 5.91 21.22 -3.50
N ARG A 211 5.41 21.85 -2.41
CA ARG A 211 6.25 22.39 -1.33
C ARG A 211 5.60 22.05 0.01
N PHE A 212 6.41 21.78 1.01
CA PHE A 212 5.94 21.64 2.38
C PHE A 212 5.24 22.92 2.83
N SER A 213 4.02 22.80 3.36
CA SER A 213 3.19 23.91 3.85
C SER A 213 3.09 23.86 5.38
N PRO A 214 3.91 24.63 6.12
CA PRO A 214 3.86 24.63 7.57
C PRO A 214 2.49 25.05 8.13
N SER A 215 1.82 26.02 7.49
CA SER A 215 0.51 26.55 7.91
C SER A 215 -0.63 25.53 7.83
N HIS A 216 -0.48 24.51 6.97
CA HIS A 216 -1.45 23.43 6.77
C HIS A 216 -1.00 22.10 7.34
N SER A 217 0.10 22.09 8.09
CA SER A 217 0.68 20.88 8.69
C SER A 217 0.47 20.86 10.20
N THR A 218 0.46 19.67 10.76
CA THR A 218 0.43 19.42 12.19
C THR A 218 1.58 18.50 12.59
N GLU A 219 1.65 18.12 13.86
CA GLU A 219 2.63 17.18 14.37
C GLU A 219 2.54 15.80 13.70
N ASP A 220 1.32 15.34 13.36
CA ASP A 220 1.03 14.04 12.74
C ASP A 220 0.70 14.12 11.24
N THR A 221 0.72 15.31 10.65
CA THR A 221 0.34 15.49 9.24
C THR A 221 1.25 16.50 8.58
N TYR A 222 1.90 16.07 7.50
CA TYR A 222 2.68 16.96 6.64
C TYR A 222 1.92 17.20 5.35
N THR A 223 1.61 18.46 5.10
CA THR A 223 0.91 18.91 3.90
C THR A 223 1.89 19.48 2.90
N PHE A 224 1.77 19.02 1.67
CA PHE A 224 2.52 19.52 0.52
C PHE A 224 1.53 20.14 -0.46
N SER A 225 1.72 21.41 -0.78
CA SER A 225 0.83 22.15 -1.66
C SER A 225 1.53 22.64 -2.92
N LEU A 226 0.72 22.80 -3.98
CA LEU A 226 1.05 23.50 -5.21
C LEU A 226 0.73 24.97 -5.06
#